data_34cd32421015cde11a7d36a6efafd42b
#
_entry.id   34cd32421015cde11a7d36a6efafd42b
#
_cell.length_a   1.000
_cell.length_b   1.000
_cell.length_c   1.000
_cell.angle_alpha   90.00
_cell.angle_beta   90.00
_cell.angle_gamma   90.00
#
_symmetry.space_group_name_H-M   'P 1'
#
loop_
_entity.id
_entity.type
_entity.pdbx_description
1 polymer ?
#
loop_
_entity_poly.entity_id
_entity_poly.type
_entity_poly.pdbx_seq_one_letter_code
_entity_poly.pdbx_strand_id
1 'polypeptide(L)'
;MDHIGRFELLISEMKADGRYRTFVELERMSGQFPAALLRGRDGRSRRVTVWCSNDYLGMGQHPDVLAAMHDAIGRFGAGTGGTRNISGTNRQHVELEAELADLHGKEAALIFTSGWISNLAALGTLGRLLPDCAIFSDALNHNSMIEGIRRSGAERFIFRHNDAAHLDQLMASVAPERPMIVAFESVYSMDGDVAPISAICDVAEKRGAITYLDEVHAVGLYGSRGGGIAEQQGVAHRVTLIEGTLAKAFGVMGGYVAGPALLMDVIRSFADSFIFTTSLCPHLAAGALAAVRHLKAHPAERARQWENVGRLKAMLRAADMPVPDTPSHILPLMIGDAHLCRRTSELLLEDHDIYIQPINYPTVAHGQERLRITPTPYHTEAHMRSLVDALVAVRARLGWSTPRVAA
;
A
#
# COMPACT_ATOMS: atom_id res chain seq x y z
N MET A 1 14.65 -6.67 38.02
CA MET A 1 13.49 -6.77 37.07
C MET A 1 13.93 -7.66 35.93
N ASP A 2 13.23 -8.78 35.69
CA ASP A 2 13.56 -9.70 34.62
C ASP A 2 12.97 -9.17 33.29
N HIS A 3 13.76 -8.44 32.54
CA HIS A 3 13.35 -7.86 31.26
C HIS A 3 13.14 -8.92 30.16
N ILE A 4 13.93 -9.98 30.17
CA ILE A 4 13.84 -11.06 29.17
C ILE A 4 12.55 -11.85 29.37
N GLY A 5 12.26 -12.27 30.61
CA GLY A 5 11.01 -12.96 30.95
C GLY A 5 9.76 -12.14 30.59
N ARG A 6 9.83 -10.80 30.65
CA ARG A 6 8.72 -9.94 30.17
C ARG A 6 8.51 -10.04 28.65
N PHE A 7 9.59 -10.08 27.86
CA PHE A 7 9.47 -10.22 26.39
C PHE A 7 9.01 -11.64 26.00
N GLU A 8 9.45 -12.69 26.72
CA GLU A 8 8.98 -14.05 26.50
C GLU A 8 7.48 -14.17 26.74
N LEU A 9 6.97 -13.55 27.80
CA LEU A 9 5.53 -13.49 28.08
C LEU A 9 4.75 -12.81 26.94
N LEU A 10 5.20 -11.65 26.45
CA LEU A 10 4.56 -10.94 25.34
C LEU A 10 4.49 -11.80 24.07
N ILE A 11 5.57 -12.51 23.73
CA ILE A 11 5.57 -13.42 22.56
C ILE A 11 4.61 -14.60 22.80
N SER A 12 4.56 -15.14 24.02
CA SER A 12 3.67 -16.23 24.35
C SER A 12 2.20 -15.82 24.25
N GLU A 13 1.84 -14.64 24.74
CA GLU A 13 0.51 -14.04 24.60
C GLU A 13 0.13 -13.86 23.11
N MET A 14 1.03 -13.32 22.28
CA MET A 14 0.78 -13.19 20.84
C MET A 14 0.53 -14.53 20.15
N LYS A 15 1.22 -15.60 20.58
CA LYS A 15 1.02 -16.97 20.04
C LYS A 15 -0.33 -17.53 20.48
N ALA A 16 -0.69 -17.36 21.74
CA ALA A 16 -1.98 -17.80 22.30
C ALA A 16 -3.18 -17.14 21.60
N ASP A 17 -3.06 -15.85 21.28
CA ASP A 17 -4.11 -15.06 20.61
C ASP A 17 -4.15 -15.27 19.07
N GLY A 18 -3.32 -16.14 18.50
CA GLY A 18 -3.24 -16.33 17.04
C GLY A 18 -2.63 -15.15 16.25
N ARG A 19 -2.09 -14.14 16.96
CA ARG A 19 -1.51 -12.92 16.36
C ARG A 19 -0.05 -13.05 15.91
N TYR A 20 0.62 -14.12 16.34
CA TYR A 20 2.04 -14.34 16.04
C TYR A 20 2.23 -14.59 14.55
N ARG A 21 3.01 -13.70 13.92
CA ARG A 21 3.31 -13.76 12.48
C ARG A 21 4.46 -14.73 12.21
N THR A 22 4.23 -15.68 11.29
CA THR A 22 5.28 -16.51 10.75
C THR A 22 5.75 -15.97 9.41
N PHE A 23 7.06 -15.90 9.23
CA PHE A 23 7.67 -15.44 7.99
C PHE A 23 8.00 -16.67 7.14
N VAL A 24 7.40 -16.72 5.95
CA VAL A 24 7.59 -17.81 5.00
C VAL A 24 8.74 -17.44 4.06
N GLU A 25 9.72 -18.35 3.90
CA GLU A 25 10.83 -18.15 2.98
C GLU A 25 10.39 -18.47 1.55
N LEU A 26 10.23 -17.44 0.73
CA LEU A 26 9.84 -17.55 -0.67
C LEU A 26 10.95 -17.02 -1.58
N GLU A 27 11.37 -17.84 -2.52
CA GLU A 27 12.24 -17.45 -3.62
C GLU A 27 11.40 -17.11 -4.85
N ARG A 28 11.39 -15.81 -5.23
CA ARG A 28 10.69 -15.35 -6.43
C ARG A 28 11.47 -15.75 -7.67
N MET A 29 10.80 -16.31 -8.65
CA MET A 29 11.41 -16.73 -9.92
C MET A 29 11.13 -15.69 -11.00
N SER A 30 12.19 -15.01 -11.48
CA SER A 30 12.06 -14.02 -12.55
C SER A 30 11.43 -14.65 -13.80
N GLY A 31 10.44 -13.98 -14.38
CA GLY A 31 9.70 -14.45 -15.57
C GLY A 31 8.64 -15.54 -15.29
N GLN A 32 8.45 -15.97 -14.03
CA GLN A 32 7.48 -17.01 -13.68
C GLN A 32 6.40 -16.56 -12.69
N PHE A 33 6.27 -15.25 -12.46
CA PHE A 33 5.24 -14.70 -11.61
C PHE A 33 3.84 -15.15 -12.08
N PRO A 34 2.91 -15.55 -11.19
CA PRO A 34 2.91 -15.42 -9.72
C PRO A 34 3.51 -16.62 -8.98
N ALA A 35 4.27 -17.50 -9.63
CA ALA A 35 4.93 -18.61 -8.96
C ALA A 35 6.14 -18.17 -8.13
N ALA A 36 6.37 -18.89 -7.02
CA ALA A 36 7.57 -18.82 -6.21
C ALA A 36 7.97 -20.21 -5.73
N LEU A 37 9.22 -20.38 -5.31
CA LEU A 37 9.66 -21.56 -4.60
C LEU A 37 9.53 -21.33 -3.09
N LEU A 38 8.77 -22.17 -2.43
CA LEU A 38 8.69 -22.24 -0.98
C LEU A 38 9.79 -23.18 -0.48
N ARG A 39 10.69 -22.67 0.36
CA ARG A 39 11.70 -23.50 1.02
C ARG A 39 11.16 -24.10 2.31
N GLY A 40 11.06 -25.41 2.35
CA GLY A 40 10.67 -26.16 3.53
C GLY A 40 11.78 -26.23 4.59
N ARG A 41 11.42 -26.49 5.83
CA ARG A 41 12.39 -26.69 6.93
C ARG A 41 13.29 -27.91 6.72
N ASP A 42 12.88 -28.85 5.89
CA ASP A 42 13.63 -30.02 5.45
C ASP A 42 14.65 -29.73 4.33
N GLY A 43 14.76 -28.45 3.92
CA GLY A 43 15.63 -27.97 2.84
C GLY A 43 15.10 -28.25 1.43
N ARG A 44 13.95 -28.90 1.29
CA ARG A 44 13.30 -29.09 -0.02
C ARG A 44 12.56 -27.85 -0.44
N SER A 45 12.56 -27.57 -1.75
CA SER A 45 11.79 -26.48 -2.33
C SER A 45 10.62 -27.02 -3.14
N ARG A 46 9.44 -26.40 -3.02
CA ARG A 46 8.27 -26.70 -3.84
C ARG A 46 7.70 -25.43 -4.45
N ARG A 47 7.09 -25.56 -5.61
CA ARG A 47 6.48 -24.43 -6.32
C ARG A 47 5.12 -24.11 -5.71
N VAL A 48 4.90 -22.83 -5.43
CA VAL A 48 3.64 -22.31 -4.90
C VAL A 48 3.12 -21.14 -5.74
N THR A 49 1.81 -20.91 -5.75
CA THR A 49 1.18 -19.74 -6.38
C THR A 49 0.89 -18.69 -5.33
N VAL A 50 1.44 -17.47 -5.52
CA VAL A 50 1.30 -16.35 -4.57
C VAL A 50 0.09 -15.50 -4.94
N TRP A 51 -0.86 -15.34 -4.01
CA TRP A 51 -2.10 -14.58 -4.20
C TRP A 51 -2.20 -13.30 -3.36
N CYS A 52 -1.19 -12.99 -2.57
CA CYS A 52 -1.16 -11.82 -1.67
C CYS A 52 -0.01 -10.85 -1.97
N SER A 53 0.55 -10.90 -3.18
CA SER A 53 1.64 -10.01 -3.57
C SER A 53 1.15 -8.56 -3.69
N ASN A 54 1.99 -7.62 -3.22
CA ASN A 54 1.79 -6.19 -3.49
C ASN A 54 2.36 -5.76 -4.85
N ASP A 55 3.12 -6.59 -5.55
CA ASP A 55 3.55 -6.37 -6.93
C ASP A 55 2.36 -6.63 -7.86
N TYR A 56 1.37 -5.74 -7.83
CA TYR A 56 0.05 -5.93 -8.41
C TYR A 56 0.05 -6.15 -9.92
N LEU A 57 1.04 -5.59 -10.62
CA LEU A 57 1.17 -5.69 -12.06
C LEU A 57 2.38 -6.53 -12.51
N GLY A 58 3.16 -7.07 -11.54
CA GLY A 58 4.35 -7.86 -11.83
C GLY A 58 5.51 -7.05 -12.41
N MET A 59 5.49 -5.73 -12.22
CA MET A 59 6.54 -4.83 -12.74
C MET A 59 7.91 -5.13 -12.15
N GLY A 60 7.99 -5.72 -10.96
CA GLY A 60 9.27 -6.14 -10.36
C GLY A 60 10.00 -7.24 -11.15
N GLN A 61 9.37 -7.82 -12.18
CA GLN A 61 9.97 -8.79 -13.08
C GLN A 61 9.87 -8.36 -14.56
N HIS A 62 9.41 -7.13 -14.82
CA HIS A 62 9.25 -6.62 -16.17
C HIS A 62 10.62 -6.44 -16.85
N PRO A 63 10.80 -6.88 -18.12
CA PRO A 63 12.10 -6.80 -18.80
C PRO A 63 12.69 -5.39 -18.82
N ASP A 64 11.89 -4.37 -19.09
CA ASP A 64 12.37 -2.97 -19.15
C ASP A 64 12.85 -2.48 -17.79
N VAL A 65 12.18 -2.88 -16.70
CA VAL A 65 12.58 -2.54 -15.33
C VAL A 65 13.90 -3.20 -14.99
N LEU A 66 14.04 -4.50 -15.26
CA LEU A 66 15.27 -5.24 -15.01
C LEU A 66 16.43 -4.70 -15.85
N ALA A 67 16.22 -4.41 -17.14
CA ALA A 67 17.24 -3.83 -18.01
C ALA A 67 17.72 -2.46 -17.50
N ALA A 68 16.81 -1.57 -17.08
CA ALA A 68 17.15 -0.27 -16.52
C ALA A 68 17.97 -0.39 -15.22
N MET A 69 17.62 -1.36 -14.37
CA MET A 69 18.38 -1.62 -13.14
C MET A 69 19.79 -2.16 -13.43
N HIS A 70 19.93 -3.10 -14.37
CA HIS A 70 21.23 -3.65 -14.77
C HIS A 70 22.15 -2.56 -15.37
N ASP A 71 21.62 -1.72 -16.29
CA ASP A 71 22.38 -0.59 -16.84
C ASP A 71 22.84 0.37 -15.72
N ALA A 72 21.94 0.72 -14.81
CA ALA A 72 22.26 1.62 -13.72
C ALA A 72 23.33 1.07 -12.76
N ILE A 73 23.29 -0.24 -12.46
CA ILE A 73 24.36 -0.90 -11.66
C ILE A 73 25.71 -0.80 -12.38
N GLY A 74 25.74 -1.10 -13.69
CA GLY A 74 26.96 -1.02 -14.50
C GLY A 74 27.57 0.39 -14.55
N ARG A 75 26.73 1.44 -14.53
CA ARG A 75 27.16 2.85 -14.69
C ARG A 75 27.43 3.56 -13.36
N PHE A 76 26.66 3.28 -12.32
CA PHE A 76 26.66 4.04 -11.07
C PHE A 76 27.08 3.21 -9.85
N GLY A 77 27.23 1.91 -10.00
CA GLY A 77 27.50 0.99 -8.90
C GLY A 77 26.27 0.63 -8.07
N ALA A 78 26.47 -0.11 -6.99
CA ALA A 78 25.40 -0.67 -6.17
C ALA A 78 24.76 0.32 -5.19
N GLY A 79 25.56 1.28 -4.70
CA GLY A 79 25.15 2.20 -3.63
C GLY A 79 25.01 3.63 -4.09
N THR A 80 24.47 4.49 -3.20
CA THR A 80 24.21 5.89 -3.49
C THR A 80 25.29 6.84 -2.94
N GLY A 81 26.16 6.37 -2.06
CA GLY A 81 27.30 7.13 -1.52
C GLY A 81 26.97 8.06 -0.36
N GLY A 82 25.69 8.28 -0.01
CA GLY A 82 25.32 9.16 1.11
C GLY A 82 23.86 9.57 1.15
N THR A 83 23.57 10.54 2.01
CA THR A 83 22.28 11.22 2.04
C THR A 83 22.10 12.13 0.82
N ARG A 84 20.88 12.60 0.55
CA ARG A 84 20.58 13.43 -0.63
C ARG A 84 21.44 14.68 -0.74
N ASN A 85 21.76 15.33 0.35
CA ASN A 85 22.60 16.55 0.38
C ASN A 85 24.11 16.26 0.50
N ILE A 86 24.51 15.02 0.84
CA ILE A 86 25.92 14.65 0.91
C ILE A 86 26.22 13.60 -0.17
N SER A 87 26.38 14.06 -1.40
CA SER A 87 26.69 13.27 -2.61
C SER A 87 25.68 12.18 -3.01
N GLY A 88 24.59 11.98 -2.28
CA GLY A 88 23.59 10.95 -2.56
C GLY A 88 22.49 11.35 -3.54
N THR A 89 22.48 12.56 -4.08
CA THR A 89 21.60 12.96 -5.18
C THR A 89 22.26 12.67 -6.52
N ASN A 90 21.63 11.86 -7.35
CA ASN A 90 22.10 11.62 -8.71
C ASN A 90 20.99 11.87 -9.74
N ARG A 91 21.34 11.73 -11.01
CA ARG A 91 20.45 11.99 -12.14
C ARG A 91 19.17 11.16 -12.09
N GLN A 92 19.22 9.89 -11.69
CA GLN A 92 18.06 9.01 -11.61
C GLN A 92 17.04 9.49 -10.59
N HIS A 93 17.47 10.08 -9.48
CA HIS A 93 16.57 10.68 -8.51
C HIS A 93 15.82 11.88 -9.12
N VAL A 94 16.55 12.79 -9.77
CA VAL A 94 15.96 14.00 -10.36
C VAL A 94 14.98 13.67 -11.48
N GLU A 95 15.34 12.73 -12.37
CA GLU A 95 14.45 12.28 -13.45
C GLU A 95 13.21 11.57 -12.93
N LEU A 96 13.34 10.74 -11.88
CA LEU A 96 12.19 10.05 -11.28
C LEU A 96 11.26 11.05 -10.57
N GLU A 97 11.79 12.01 -9.84
CA GLU A 97 10.99 13.07 -9.19
C GLU A 97 10.22 13.90 -10.23
N ALA A 98 10.85 14.26 -11.34
CA ALA A 98 10.19 14.97 -12.43
C ALA A 98 9.07 14.12 -13.08
N GLU A 99 9.31 12.82 -13.29
CA GLU A 99 8.35 11.90 -13.89
C GLU A 99 7.13 11.67 -12.99
N LEU A 100 7.35 11.59 -11.66
CA LEU A 100 6.27 11.45 -10.67
C LEU A 100 5.45 12.74 -10.53
N ALA A 101 6.09 13.90 -10.57
CA ALA A 101 5.39 15.18 -10.61
C ALA A 101 4.48 15.27 -11.85
N ASP A 102 4.98 14.90 -13.03
CA ASP A 102 4.21 14.86 -14.27
C ASP A 102 3.08 13.83 -14.23
N LEU A 103 3.29 12.65 -13.63
CA LEU A 103 2.25 11.62 -13.47
C LEU A 103 1.00 12.19 -12.76
N HIS A 104 1.21 12.99 -11.73
CA HIS A 104 0.13 13.56 -10.91
C HIS A 104 -0.28 14.98 -11.33
N GLY A 105 0.37 15.57 -12.34
CA GLY A 105 0.12 16.96 -12.75
C GLY A 105 0.46 17.95 -11.63
N LYS A 106 1.54 17.67 -10.85
CA LYS A 106 2.02 18.51 -9.76
C LYS A 106 3.30 19.25 -10.15
N GLU A 107 3.62 20.33 -9.41
CA GLU A 107 4.81 21.15 -9.68
C GLU A 107 6.12 20.42 -9.38
N ALA A 108 6.14 19.57 -8.34
CA ALA A 108 7.32 18.84 -7.91
C ALA A 108 6.94 17.55 -7.19
N ALA A 109 7.92 16.63 -7.09
CA ALA A 109 7.84 15.46 -6.25
C ALA A 109 9.15 15.25 -5.49
N LEU A 110 9.10 14.51 -4.40
CA LEU A 110 10.25 14.14 -3.58
C LEU A 110 10.19 12.65 -3.29
N ILE A 111 11.28 11.91 -3.58
CA ILE A 111 11.35 10.46 -3.35
C ILE A 111 11.99 10.11 -2.01
N PHE A 112 11.54 9.00 -1.44
CA PHE A 112 11.96 8.45 -0.16
C PHE A 112 12.30 6.96 -0.30
N THR A 113 12.92 6.39 0.73
CA THR A 113 13.28 4.96 0.74
C THR A 113 12.08 4.02 0.83
N SER A 114 10.93 4.50 1.29
CA SER A 114 9.66 3.74 1.32
C SER A 114 8.46 4.68 1.46
N GLY A 115 7.24 4.19 1.13
CA GLY A 115 5.99 4.89 1.40
C GLY A 115 5.73 5.12 2.89
N TRP A 116 6.27 4.25 3.76
CA TRP A 116 6.20 4.47 5.21
C TRP A 116 6.96 5.73 5.63
N ILE A 117 8.16 5.92 5.06
CA ILE A 117 9.02 7.09 5.33
C ILE A 117 8.45 8.36 4.69
N SER A 118 7.84 8.30 3.51
CA SER A 118 7.20 9.48 2.87
C SER A 118 6.05 10.02 3.71
N ASN A 119 5.16 9.15 4.21
CA ASN A 119 4.09 9.52 5.14
C ASN A 119 4.63 10.14 6.45
N LEU A 120 5.62 9.47 7.07
CA LEU A 120 6.25 9.97 8.30
C LEU A 120 6.89 11.34 8.10
N ALA A 121 7.62 11.52 6.99
CA ALA A 121 8.33 12.76 6.65
C ALA A 121 7.35 13.91 6.40
N ALA A 122 6.38 13.70 5.50
CA ALA A 122 5.48 14.75 5.07
C ALA A 122 4.52 15.20 6.20
N LEU A 123 3.74 14.28 6.76
CA LEU A 123 2.77 14.62 7.81
C LEU A 123 3.46 15.09 9.09
N GLY A 124 4.56 14.43 9.47
CA GLY A 124 5.32 14.82 10.66
C GLY A 124 5.95 16.21 10.55
N THR A 125 6.44 16.58 9.38
CA THR A 125 7.09 17.88 9.17
C THR A 125 6.07 18.98 9.02
N LEU A 126 5.08 18.82 8.15
CA LEU A 126 4.09 19.86 7.87
C LEU A 126 3.25 20.19 9.12
N GLY A 127 2.76 19.16 9.83
CA GLY A 127 1.99 19.40 11.06
C GLY A 127 2.82 20.04 12.17
N ARG A 128 4.12 19.75 12.25
CA ARG A 128 5.02 20.37 13.25
C ARG A 128 5.36 21.83 12.94
N LEU A 129 5.48 22.17 11.65
CA LEU A 129 5.89 23.52 11.23
C LEU A 129 4.74 24.52 11.17
N LEU A 130 3.51 24.06 11.04
CA LEU A 130 2.31 24.90 11.09
C LEU A 130 1.93 25.15 12.56
N PRO A 131 2.02 26.40 13.06
CA PRO A 131 1.68 26.70 14.46
C PRO A 131 0.23 26.33 14.77
N ASP A 132 0.02 25.62 15.87
CA ASP A 132 -1.31 25.17 16.34
C ASP A 132 -2.10 24.36 15.28
N CYS A 133 -1.42 23.57 14.47
CA CYS A 133 -2.03 22.77 13.40
C CYS A 133 -3.04 21.75 13.94
N ALA A 134 -4.19 21.65 13.25
CA ALA A 134 -5.18 20.60 13.45
C ALA A 134 -5.11 19.59 12.28
N ILE A 135 -4.91 18.30 12.57
CA ILE A 135 -4.89 17.25 11.57
C ILE A 135 -6.13 16.36 11.70
N PHE A 136 -6.92 16.30 10.62
CA PHE A 136 -8.10 15.45 10.51
C PHE A 136 -7.72 14.19 9.76
N SER A 137 -7.83 13.04 10.43
CA SER A 137 -7.40 11.73 9.92
C SER A 137 -8.59 10.80 9.79
N ASP A 138 -8.70 10.11 8.66
CA ASP A 138 -9.66 9.00 8.53
C ASP A 138 -9.34 7.90 9.55
N ALA A 139 -10.40 7.27 10.09
CA ALA A 139 -10.30 6.27 11.14
C ALA A 139 -9.53 5.01 10.71
N LEU A 140 -9.46 4.70 9.40
CA LEU A 140 -8.79 3.53 8.84
C LEU A 140 -7.47 3.84 8.14
N ASN A 141 -6.93 5.05 8.30
CA ASN A 141 -5.64 5.41 7.74
C ASN A 141 -4.52 4.44 8.15
N HIS A 142 -3.62 4.18 7.22
CA HIS A 142 -2.46 3.33 7.41
C HIS A 142 -1.57 3.81 8.58
N ASN A 143 -0.93 2.85 9.26
CA ASN A 143 -0.07 3.12 10.42
C ASN A 143 1.03 4.17 10.15
N SER A 144 1.61 4.22 8.96
CA SER A 144 2.62 5.23 8.59
C SER A 144 2.07 6.67 8.66
N MET A 145 0.82 6.88 8.26
CA MET A 145 0.15 8.19 8.39
C MET A 145 -0.10 8.51 9.86
N ILE A 146 -0.60 7.53 10.64
CA ILE A 146 -0.83 7.68 12.08
C ILE A 146 0.47 8.07 12.80
N GLU A 147 1.58 7.40 12.49
CA GLU A 147 2.89 7.71 13.09
C GLU A 147 3.44 9.07 12.63
N GLY A 148 3.23 9.45 11.37
CA GLY A 148 3.54 10.80 10.88
C GLY A 148 2.77 11.89 11.65
N ILE A 149 1.47 11.69 11.83
CA ILE A 149 0.60 12.60 12.59
C ILE A 149 1.04 12.66 14.06
N ARG A 150 1.34 11.52 14.68
CA ARG A 150 1.85 11.49 16.07
C ARG A 150 3.16 12.25 16.22
N ARG A 151 4.08 12.04 15.28
CA ARG A 151 5.39 12.70 15.28
C ARG A 151 5.29 14.21 15.09
N SER A 152 4.26 14.72 14.43
CA SER A 152 4.06 16.16 14.26
C SER A 152 3.79 16.89 15.57
N GLY A 153 3.22 16.21 16.57
CA GLY A 153 2.73 16.83 17.81
C GLY A 153 1.47 17.68 17.61
N ALA A 154 0.92 17.78 16.40
CA ALA A 154 -0.31 18.50 16.11
C ALA A 154 -1.53 17.85 16.81
N GLU A 155 -2.53 18.65 17.12
CA GLU A 155 -3.81 18.13 17.60
C GLU A 155 -4.48 17.31 16.49
N ARG A 156 -4.98 16.13 16.82
CA ARG A 156 -5.57 15.21 15.86
C ARG A 156 -7.04 14.97 16.12
N PHE A 157 -7.82 14.98 15.04
CA PHE A 157 -9.23 14.68 15.01
C PHE A 157 -9.46 13.46 14.11
N ILE A 158 -10.08 12.41 14.64
CA ILE A 158 -10.34 11.20 13.87
C ILE A 158 -11.79 11.25 13.38
N PHE A 159 -11.97 11.35 12.06
CA PHE A 159 -13.31 11.28 11.49
C PHE A 159 -13.69 9.83 11.12
N ARG A 160 -14.99 9.54 11.17
CA ARG A 160 -15.51 8.23 10.77
C ARG A 160 -15.10 7.91 9.34
N HIS A 161 -14.75 6.66 9.12
CA HIS A 161 -14.25 6.18 7.85
C HIS A 161 -15.15 6.61 6.67
N ASN A 162 -14.54 7.26 5.67
CA ASN A 162 -15.18 7.78 4.45
C ASN A 162 -16.38 8.72 4.68
N ASP A 163 -16.52 9.32 5.88
CA ASP A 163 -17.64 10.18 6.25
C ASP A 163 -17.27 11.68 6.14
N ALA A 164 -17.46 12.27 4.95
CA ALA A 164 -17.21 13.68 4.70
C ALA A 164 -18.11 14.61 5.55
N ALA A 165 -19.32 14.18 5.92
CA ALA A 165 -20.21 14.95 6.78
C ALA A 165 -19.67 15.03 8.22
N HIS A 166 -19.16 13.94 8.76
CA HIS A 166 -18.50 13.95 10.06
C HIS A 166 -17.18 14.74 10.04
N LEU A 167 -16.44 14.69 8.92
CA LEU A 167 -15.27 15.54 8.73
C LEU A 167 -15.66 17.04 8.81
N ASP A 168 -16.72 17.50 8.09
CA ASP A 168 -17.19 18.90 8.15
C ASP A 168 -17.61 19.31 9.57
N GLN A 169 -18.28 18.41 10.31
CA GLN A 169 -18.66 18.66 11.71
C GLN A 169 -17.42 18.86 12.61
N LEU A 170 -16.41 18.01 12.50
CA LEU A 170 -15.17 18.14 13.28
C LEU A 170 -14.41 19.41 12.90
N MET A 171 -14.28 19.71 11.61
CA MET A 171 -13.61 20.93 11.15
C MET A 171 -14.36 22.19 11.56
N ALA A 172 -15.70 22.13 11.68
CA ALA A 172 -16.51 23.25 12.17
C ALA A 172 -16.30 23.55 13.67
N SER A 173 -15.80 22.59 14.46
CA SER A 173 -15.50 22.76 15.89
C SER A 173 -14.15 23.42 16.17
N VAL A 174 -13.34 23.64 15.12
CA VAL A 174 -12.01 24.24 15.19
C VAL A 174 -12.07 25.67 14.69
N ALA A 175 -11.31 26.58 15.31
CA ALA A 175 -11.24 27.98 14.90
C ALA A 175 -10.82 28.11 13.41
N PRO A 176 -11.52 28.91 12.61
CA PRO A 176 -11.34 28.93 11.15
C PRO A 176 -9.96 29.44 10.68
N GLU A 177 -9.29 30.23 11.50
CA GLU A 177 -7.93 30.74 11.25
C GLU A 177 -6.83 29.72 11.54
N ARG A 178 -7.16 28.63 12.16
CA ARG A 178 -6.23 27.57 12.55
C ARG A 178 -5.80 26.77 11.32
N PRO A 179 -4.49 26.54 11.09
CA PRO A 179 -4.04 25.68 9.99
C PRO A 179 -4.60 24.26 10.11
N MET A 180 -5.09 23.72 9.00
CA MET A 180 -5.74 22.40 8.95
C MET A 180 -5.13 21.52 7.88
N ILE A 181 -4.94 20.22 8.19
CA ILE A 181 -4.56 19.18 7.25
C ILE A 181 -5.62 18.06 7.30
N VAL A 182 -6.12 17.64 6.15
CA VAL A 182 -7.02 16.48 6.02
C VAL A 182 -6.24 15.33 5.38
N ALA A 183 -6.06 14.23 6.10
CA ALA A 183 -5.27 13.08 5.69
C ALA A 183 -6.16 11.84 5.54
N PHE A 184 -6.12 11.21 4.35
CA PHE A 184 -6.95 10.04 4.01
C PHE A 184 -6.32 9.23 2.87
N GLU A 185 -6.75 7.96 2.70
CA GLU A 185 -6.31 7.08 1.61
C GLU A 185 -7.34 7.09 0.47
N SER A 186 -6.91 6.80 -0.75
CA SER A 186 -7.81 6.63 -1.90
C SER A 186 -8.43 5.25 -1.96
N VAL A 187 -7.59 4.21 -1.78
CA VAL A 187 -7.98 2.80 -1.69
C VAL A 187 -7.45 2.24 -0.39
N TYR A 188 -8.36 1.83 0.49
CA TYR A 188 -7.96 1.28 1.80
C TYR A 188 -7.50 -0.16 1.69
N SER A 189 -6.33 -0.41 2.25
CA SER A 189 -5.53 -1.61 1.99
C SER A 189 -6.16 -2.93 2.41
N MET A 190 -7.04 -2.90 3.43
CA MET A 190 -7.62 -4.10 4.03
C MET A 190 -9.05 -4.37 3.59
N ASP A 191 -9.82 -3.33 3.36
CA ASP A 191 -11.24 -3.41 3.00
C ASP A 191 -11.45 -3.33 1.49
N GLY A 192 -10.54 -2.68 0.77
CA GLY A 192 -10.61 -2.52 -0.68
C GLY A 192 -11.69 -1.53 -1.14
N ASP A 193 -12.18 -0.71 -0.24
CA ASP A 193 -13.11 0.38 -0.56
C ASP A 193 -12.35 1.63 -1.02
N VAL A 194 -13.10 2.59 -1.55
CA VAL A 194 -12.57 3.81 -2.17
C VAL A 194 -13.15 5.03 -1.48
N ALA A 195 -12.27 5.98 -1.15
CA ALA A 195 -12.68 7.23 -0.51
C ALA A 195 -13.54 8.12 -1.43
N PRO A 196 -14.48 8.87 -0.87
CA PRO A 196 -15.24 9.89 -1.58
C PRO A 196 -14.39 11.17 -1.74
N ILE A 197 -13.31 11.10 -2.56
CA ILE A 197 -12.28 12.14 -2.66
C ILE A 197 -12.89 13.51 -2.95
N SER A 198 -13.84 13.60 -3.90
CA SER A 198 -14.48 14.87 -4.24
C SER A 198 -15.19 15.50 -3.04
N ALA A 199 -15.97 14.72 -2.29
CA ALA A 199 -16.70 15.22 -1.12
C ALA A 199 -15.74 15.65 0.02
N ILE A 200 -14.64 14.94 0.21
CA ILE A 200 -13.61 15.34 1.18
C ILE A 200 -12.91 16.62 0.75
N CYS A 201 -12.61 16.77 -0.56
CA CYS A 201 -12.06 18.02 -1.11
C CYS A 201 -13.04 19.19 -0.94
N ASP A 202 -14.36 19.00 -1.16
CA ASP A 202 -15.37 20.04 -0.95
C ASP A 202 -15.33 20.59 0.49
N VAL A 203 -15.21 19.71 1.47
CA VAL A 203 -15.09 20.09 2.89
C VAL A 203 -13.77 20.79 3.17
N ALA A 204 -12.66 20.26 2.66
CA ALA A 204 -11.32 20.82 2.87
C ALA A 204 -11.18 22.22 2.26
N GLU A 205 -11.63 22.42 1.03
CA GLU A 205 -11.62 23.73 0.32
C GLU A 205 -12.46 24.79 1.05
N LYS A 206 -13.64 24.42 1.53
CA LYS A 206 -14.51 25.30 2.33
C LYS A 206 -13.81 25.86 3.57
N ARG A 207 -12.82 25.13 4.10
CA ARG A 207 -12.07 25.46 5.32
C ARG A 207 -10.64 25.92 5.04
N GLY A 208 -10.20 25.97 3.77
CA GLY A 208 -8.83 26.32 3.40
C GLY A 208 -7.78 25.30 3.89
N ALA A 209 -8.16 24.04 4.06
CA ALA A 209 -7.28 22.99 4.57
C ALA A 209 -6.38 22.42 3.48
N ILE A 210 -5.18 22.00 3.87
CA ILE A 210 -4.29 21.16 3.04
C ILE A 210 -4.85 19.75 2.98
N THR A 211 -5.06 19.20 1.78
CA THR A 211 -5.41 17.80 1.58
C THR A 211 -4.17 16.96 1.36
N TYR A 212 -4.06 15.85 2.09
CA TYR A 212 -3.02 14.83 1.98
C TYR A 212 -3.66 13.49 1.63
N LEU A 213 -3.50 13.06 0.38
CA LEU A 213 -4.07 11.83 -0.15
C LEU A 213 -2.99 10.77 -0.33
N ASP A 214 -3.14 9.63 0.35
CA ASP A 214 -2.33 8.44 0.13
C ASP A 214 -2.95 7.59 -1.00
N GLU A 215 -2.24 7.51 -2.12
CA GLU A 215 -2.60 6.73 -3.31
C GLU A 215 -1.79 5.42 -3.42
N VAL A 216 -1.14 4.98 -2.34
CA VAL A 216 -0.20 3.83 -2.32
C VAL A 216 -0.81 2.56 -2.91
N HIS A 217 -2.10 2.33 -2.74
CA HIS A 217 -2.82 1.18 -3.29
C HIS A 217 -3.48 1.45 -4.65
N ALA A 218 -3.30 2.65 -5.21
CA ALA A 218 -3.98 3.04 -6.44
C ALA A 218 -3.04 3.48 -7.56
N VAL A 219 -1.89 4.09 -7.25
CA VAL A 219 -0.90 4.49 -8.26
C VAL A 219 -0.43 3.29 -9.09
N GLY A 220 -0.30 3.48 -10.38
CA GLY A 220 0.00 2.43 -11.36
C GLY A 220 -1.23 1.63 -11.81
N LEU A 221 -2.35 1.65 -11.06
CA LEU A 221 -3.52 0.78 -11.25
C LEU A 221 -4.76 1.49 -11.78
N TYR A 222 -4.95 2.74 -11.42
CA TYR A 222 -6.14 3.53 -11.72
C TYR A 222 -5.77 4.78 -12.50
N GLY A 223 -6.74 5.28 -13.26
CA GLY A 223 -6.54 6.40 -14.15
C GLY A 223 -5.91 6.00 -15.50
N SER A 224 -6.01 6.86 -16.48
CA SER A 224 -5.52 6.60 -17.85
C SER A 224 -4.00 6.47 -17.90
N ARG A 225 -3.30 7.27 -17.08
CA ARG A 225 -1.84 7.29 -16.97
C ARG A 225 -1.33 6.46 -15.77
N GLY A 226 -2.22 5.95 -14.91
CA GLY A 226 -1.86 5.26 -13.68
C GLY A 226 -1.58 6.20 -12.50
N GLY A 227 -2.12 7.41 -12.51
CA GLY A 227 -1.95 8.39 -11.44
C GLY A 227 -2.83 8.16 -10.20
N GLY A 228 -3.68 7.12 -10.21
CA GLY A 228 -4.49 6.75 -9.06
C GLY A 228 -5.98 7.11 -9.19
N ILE A 229 -6.71 7.01 -8.07
CA ILE A 229 -8.16 7.29 -8.03
C ILE A 229 -8.44 8.77 -8.28
N ALA A 230 -7.62 9.67 -7.76
CA ALA A 230 -7.80 11.09 -7.97
C ALA A 230 -7.70 11.47 -9.47
N GLU A 231 -6.78 10.83 -10.22
CA GLU A 231 -6.73 10.96 -11.69
C GLU A 231 -7.99 10.37 -12.32
N GLN A 232 -8.37 9.16 -11.95
CA GLN A 232 -9.56 8.47 -12.51
C GLN A 232 -10.84 9.28 -12.33
N GLN A 233 -11.00 9.95 -11.18
CA GLN A 233 -12.15 10.81 -10.88
C GLN A 233 -12.01 12.23 -11.44
N GLY A 234 -10.87 12.59 -12.03
CA GLY A 234 -10.61 13.94 -12.57
C GLY A 234 -10.42 15.02 -11.50
N VAL A 235 -10.13 14.63 -10.24
CA VAL A 235 -10.03 15.54 -9.08
C VAL A 235 -8.60 15.70 -8.54
N ALA A 236 -7.58 15.16 -9.22
CA ALA A 236 -6.19 15.23 -8.78
C ALA A 236 -5.69 16.68 -8.58
N HIS A 237 -6.20 17.63 -9.36
CA HIS A 237 -5.88 19.07 -9.26
C HIS A 237 -6.35 19.69 -7.93
N ARG A 238 -7.41 19.16 -7.30
CA ARG A 238 -7.98 19.62 -6.03
C ARG A 238 -7.21 19.12 -4.80
N VAL A 239 -6.46 18.04 -4.93
CA VAL A 239 -5.66 17.46 -3.86
C VAL A 239 -4.34 18.21 -3.75
N THR A 240 -3.98 18.71 -2.56
CA THR A 240 -2.74 19.47 -2.39
C THR A 240 -1.51 18.58 -2.49
N LEU A 241 -1.49 17.49 -1.74
CA LEU A 241 -0.38 16.55 -1.68
C LEU A 241 -0.85 15.14 -1.99
N ILE A 242 -0.17 14.46 -2.90
CA ILE A 242 -0.40 13.05 -3.23
C ILE A 242 0.83 12.25 -2.79
N GLU A 243 0.61 11.26 -1.95
CA GLU A 243 1.63 10.27 -1.57
C GLU A 243 1.43 8.99 -2.37
N GLY A 244 2.51 8.33 -2.72
CA GLY A 244 2.50 7.06 -3.41
C GLY A 244 3.71 6.20 -3.12
N THR A 245 3.67 4.94 -3.57
CA THR A 245 4.77 4.00 -3.39
C THR A 245 5.27 3.45 -4.72
N LEU A 246 6.58 3.22 -4.77
CA LEU A 246 7.25 2.52 -5.87
C LEU A 246 7.32 1.00 -5.63
N ALA A 247 6.88 0.53 -4.44
CA ALA A 247 7.06 -0.85 -3.99
C ALA A 247 5.84 -1.76 -4.26
N LYS A 248 4.76 -1.24 -4.86
CA LYS A 248 3.57 -2.03 -5.18
C LYS A 248 3.38 -2.17 -6.69
N ALA A 249 2.47 -1.43 -7.31
CA ALA A 249 2.22 -1.57 -8.74
C ALA A 249 3.46 -1.30 -9.62
N PHE A 250 4.36 -0.41 -9.19
CA PHE A 250 5.63 -0.16 -9.90
C PHE A 250 6.71 -1.23 -9.63
N GLY A 251 6.50 -2.14 -8.67
CA GLY A 251 7.25 -3.38 -8.49
C GLY A 251 8.68 -3.26 -7.95
N VAL A 252 9.14 -2.07 -7.54
CA VAL A 252 10.54 -1.83 -7.12
C VAL A 252 10.62 -1.58 -5.61
N MET A 253 11.12 -0.44 -5.18
CA MET A 253 11.20 0.01 -3.80
C MET A 253 11.20 1.54 -3.77
N GLY A 254 10.64 2.10 -2.72
CA GLY A 254 10.60 3.53 -2.48
C GLY A 254 9.20 4.05 -2.21
N GLY A 255 9.13 5.31 -1.82
CA GLY A 255 7.92 6.10 -1.71
C GLY A 255 8.15 7.50 -2.26
N TYR A 256 7.11 8.28 -2.41
CA TYR A 256 7.21 9.66 -2.87
C TYR A 256 6.03 10.50 -2.39
N VAL A 257 6.23 11.80 -2.39
CA VAL A 257 5.16 12.80 -2.25
C VAL A 257 5.25 13.74 -3.42
N ALA A 258 4.11 14.10 -4.02
CA ALA A 258 4.00 15.07 -5.11
C ALA A 258 3.04 16.19 -4.72
N GLY A 259 3.37 17.43 -5.07
CA GLY A 259 2.56 18.60 -4.72
C GLY A 259 3.19 19.93 -5.16
N PRO A 260 2.80 21.05 -4.53
CA PRO A 260 3.42 22.35 -4.76
C PRO A 260 4.92 22.34 -4.48
N ALA A 261 5.72 22.97 -5.34
CA ALA A 261 7.19 23.00 -5.25
C ALA A 261 7.66 23.53 -3.88
N LEU A 262 6.98 24.55 -3.34
CA LEU A 262 7.27 25.10 -2.02
C LEU A 262 7.14 24.05 -0.91
N LEU A 263 6.09 23.23 -0.93
CA LEU A 263 5.90 22.19 0.10
C LEU A 263 6.93 21.07 -0.03
N MET A 264 7.32 20.71 -1.27
CA MET A 264 8.43 19.77 -1.49
C MET A 264 9.75 20.32 -0.94
N ASP A 265 10.01 21.62 -1.13
CA ASP A 265 11.20 22.27 -0.59
C ASP A 265 11.21 22.34 0.95
N VAL A 266 10.05 22.61 1.55
CA VAL A 266 9.87 22.53 3.02
C VAL A 266 10.15 21.13 3.54
N ILE A 267 9.54 20.09 2.96
CA ILE A 267 9.75 18.71 3.40
C ILE A 267 11.22 18.32 3.25
N ARG A 268 11.84 18.62 2.11
CA ARG A 268 13.25 18.34 1.83
C ARG A 268 14.18 19.00 2.84
N SER A 269 13.84 20.20 3.30
CA SER A 269 14.70 21.03 4.16
C SER A 269 14.52 20.77 5.66
N PHE A 270 13.36 20.24 6.08
CA PHE A 270 13.01 20.11 7.51
C PHE A 270 12.66 18.69 7.95
N ALA A 271 12.49 17.72 7.05
CA ALA A 271 12.20 16.34 7.42
C ALA A 271 13.47 15.59 7.82
N ASP A 272 13.64 15.30 9.12
CA ASP A 272 14.80 14.55 9.64
C ASP A 272 14.93 13.18 8.93
N SER A 273 13.82 12.50 8.68
CA SER A 273 13.78 11.21 8.00
C SER A 273 14.14 11.25 6.51
N PHE A 274 14.25 12.45 5.93
CA PHE A 274 14.80 12.67 4.59
C PHE A 274 16.26 13.12 4.64
N ILE A 275 16.59 14.05 5.54
CA ILE A 275 17.91 14.68 5.61
C ILE A 275 18.98 13.71 6.12
N PHE A 276 18.64 12.92 7.17
CA PHE A 276 19.58 12.08 7.91
C PHE A 276 19.54 10.61 7.52
N THR A 277 18.98 10.27 6.35
CA THR A 277 18.96 8.92 5.83
C THR A 277 19.72 8.80 4.51
N THR A 278 20.35 7.65 4.28
CA THR A 278 20.92 7.30 2.96
C THR A 278 19.82 7.33 1.91
N SER A 279 20.10 7.94 0.76
CA SER A 279 19.12 8.03 -0.33
C SER A 279 18.87 6.69 -1.01
N LEU A 280 17.75 6.60 -1.75
CA LEU A 280 17.42 5.43 -2.55
C LEU A 280 18.56 5.11 -3.53
N CYS A 281 18.91 3.83 -3.69
CA CYS A 281 19.99 3.45 -4.60
C CYS A 281 19.68 3.82 -6.06
N PRO A 282 20.67 4.26 -6.85
CA PRO A 282 20.48 4.70 -8.24
C PRO A 282 19.78 3.67 -9.13
N HIS A 283 20.11 2.38 -8.98
CA HIS A 283 19.49 1.31 -9.76
C HIS A 283 18.01 1.10 -9.39
N LEU A 284 17.62 1.29 -8.13
CA LEU A 284 16.22 1.26 -7.71
C LEU A 284 15.46 2.46 -8.30
N ALA A 285 16.06 3.65 -8.28
CA ALA A 285 15.45 4.83 -8.91
C ALA A 285 15.31 4.66 -10.42
N ALA A 286 16.29 4.07 -11.11
CA ALA A 286 16.23 3.77 -12.54
C ALA A 286 15.13 2.74 -12.87
N GLY A 287 15.04 1.67 -12.10
CA GLY A 287 13.97 0.67 -12.26
C GLY A 287 12.58 1.26 -12.03
N ALA A 288 12.43 2.08 -10.98
CA ALA A 288 11.17 2.77 -10.69
C ALA A 288 10.79 3.74 -11.82
N LEU A 289 11.75 4.51 -12.35
CA LEU A 289 11.54 5.41 -13.48
C LEU A 289 11.06 4.64 -14.73
N ALA A 290 11.70 3.50 -15.04
CA ALA A 290 11.28 2.64 -16.13
C ALA A 290 9.85 2.11 -15.93
N ALA A 291 9.51 1.66 -14.72
CA ALA A 291 8.17 1.18 -14.38
C ALA A 291 7.10 2.28 -14.52
N VAL A 292 7.37 3.49 -14.00
CA VAL A 292 6.44 4.63 -14.10
C VAL A 292 6.23 4.99 -15.57
N ARG A 293 7.28 5.14 -16.36
CA ARG A 293 7.18 5.46 -17.80
C ARG A 293 6.43 4.38 -18.59
N HIS A 294 6.72 3.11 -18.32
CA HIS A 294 6.02 1.99 -18.95
C HIS A 294 4.51 2.05 -18.66
N LEU A 295 4.12 2.11 -17.39
CA LEU A 295 2.71 2.11 -17.00
C LEU A 295 1.95 3.37 -17.42
N LYS A 296 2.62 4.52 -17.57
CA LYS A 296 2.02 5.72 -18.16
C LYS A 296 1.65 5.53 -19.63
N ALA A 297 2.49 4.80 -20.39
CA ALA A 297 2.34 4.62 -21.83
C ALA A 297 1.52 3.38 -22.21
N HIS A 298 1.49 2.35 -21.37
CA HIS A 298 0.93 1.05 -21.70
C HIS A 298 -0.17 0.65 -20.68
N PRO A 299 -1.45 0.59 -21.11
CA PRO A 299 -2.56 0.22 -20.22
C PRO A 299 -2.81 -1.31 -20.14
N ALA A 300 -2.07 -2.13 -20.89
CA ALA A 300 -2.38 -3.55 -21.09
C ALA A 300 -2.34 -4.37 -19.78
N GLU A 301 -1.36 -4.13 -18.92
CA GLU A 301 -1.23 -4.80 -17.62
C GLU A 301 -2.42 -4.47 -16.72
N ARG A 302 -2.80 -3.19 -16.65
CA ARG A 302 -3.97 -2.73 -15.88
C ARG A 302 -5.26 -3.36 -16.40
N ALA A 303 -5.47 -3.35 -17.72
CA ALA A 303 -6.65 -3.93 -18.34
C ALA A 303 -6.78 -5.43 -18.01
N ARG A 304 -5.69 -6.19 -18.18
CA ARG A 304 -5.66 -7.63 -17.85
C ARG A 304 -5.86 -7.90 -16.37
N GLN A 305 -5.30 -7.07 -15.49
CA GLN A 305 -5.55 -7.19 -14.05
C GLN A 305 -7.05 -7.04 -13.76
N TRP A 306 -7.70 -6.01 -14.30
CA TRP A 306 -9.14 -5.77 -14.09
C TRP A 306 -10.02 -6.90 -14.62
N GLU A 307 -9.68 -7.48 -15.77
CA GLU A 307 -10.34 -8.69 -16.27
C GLU A 307 -10.22 -9.84 -15.25
N ASN A 308 -9.02 -10.08 -14.74
CA ASN A 308 -8.77 -11.11 -13.73
C ASN A 308 -9.50 -10.84 -12.42
N VAL A 309 -9.54 -9.60 -11.95
CA VAL A 309 -10.31 -9.19 -10.76
C VAL A 309 -11.79 -9.50 -10.96
N GLY A 310 -12.39 -9.08 -12.07
CA GLY A 310 -13.80 -9.33 -12.37
C GLY A 310 -14.12 -10.82 -12.47
N ARG A 311 -13.28 -11.58 -13.16
CA ARG A 311 -13.41 -13.03 -13.33
C ARG A 311 -13.32 -13.76 -11.99
N LEU A 312 -12.31 -13.46 -11.17
CA LEU A 312 -12.15 -14.09 -9.86
C LEU A 312 -13.29 -13.73 -8.90
N LYS A 313 -13.75 -12.47 -8.88
CA LYS A 313 -14.95 -12.06 -8.11
C LYS A 313 -16.16 -12.90 -8.48
N ALA A 314 -16.43 -13.11 -9.78
CA ALA A 314 -17.56 -13.92 -10.25
C ALA A 314 -17.42 -15.37 -9.79
N MET A 315 -16.24 -15.97 -9.88
CA MET A 315 -15.97 -17.34 -9.45
C MET A 315 -16.14 -17.51 -7.93
N LEU A 316 -15.59 -16.60 -7.11
CA LEU A 316 -15.72 -16.62 -5.66
C LEU A 316 -17.18 -16.46 -5.22
N ARG A 317 -17.93 -15.57 -5.86
CA ARG A 317 -19.39 -15.40 -5.62
C ARG A 317 -20.18 -16.64 -5.99
N ALA A 318 -19.89 -17.28 -7.13
CA ALA A 318 -20.53 -18.53 -7.55
C ALA A 318 -20.27 -19.69 -6.58
N ALA A 319 -19.13 -19.68 -5.90
CA ALA A 319 -18.76 -20.64 -4.86
C ALA A 319 -19.22 -20.23 -3.44
N ASP A 320 -20.08 -19.22 -3.32
CA ASP A 320 -20.59 -18.70 -2.04
C ASP A 320 -19.45 -18.34 -1.05
N MET A 321 -18.33 -17.82 -1.55
CA MET A 321 -17.24 -17.35 -0.71
C MET A 321 -17.54 -15.95 -0.17
N PRO A 322 -17.25 -15.67 1.13
CA PRO A 322 -17.60 -14.41 1.79
C PRO A 322 -16.62 -13.27 1.40
N VAL A 323 -16.71 -12.84 0.15
CA VAL A 323 -15.97 -11.70 -0.38
C VAL A 323 -16.95 -10.55 -0.60
N PRO A 324 -16.81 -9.42 0.11
CA PRO A 324 -17.61 -8.21 -0.13
C PRO A 324 -17.47 -7.71 -1.57
N ASP A 325 -18.48 -7.01 -2.06
CA ASP A 325 -18.42 -6.37 -3.36
C ASP A 325 -17.63 -5.06 -3.27
N THR A 326 -16.30 -5.16 -3.32
CA THR A 326 -15.40 -4.01 -3.26
C THR A 326 -15.26 -3.37 -4.65
N PRO A 327 -15.13 -2.04 -4.76
CA PRO A 327 -14.91 -1.37 -6.04
C PRO A 327 -13.46 -1.48 -6.52
N SER A 328 -12.57 -2.17 -5.80
CA SER A 328 -11.14 -2.22 -6.08
C SER A 328 -10.63 -3.61 -6.50
N HIS A 329 -9.33 -3.67 -6.77
CA HIS A 329 -8.59 -4.90 -7.09
C HIS A 329 -8.27 -5.76 -5.86
N ILE A 330 -8.58 -5.29 -4.65
CA ILE A 330 -8.36 -6.01 -3.39
C ILE A 330 -9.62 -6.80 -3.06
N LEU A 331 -9.46 -8.12 -2.88
CA LEU A 331 -10.54 -9.04 -2.59
C LEU A 331 -10.36 -9.62 -1.18
N PRO A 332 -10.97 -9.01 -0.14
CA PRO A 332 -10.91 -9.54 1.22
C PRO A 332 -11.85 -10.73 1.38
N LEU A 333 -11.31 -11.93 1.56
CA LEU A 333 -12.09 -13.12 1.93
C LEU A 333 -12.26 -13.12 3.45
N MET A 334 -13.46 -12.81 3.92
CA MET A 334 -13.78 -12.64 5.34
C MET A 334 -13.87 -13.98 6.06
N ILE A 335 -13.14 -14.13 7.18
CA ILE A 335 -13.15 -15.34 8.01
C ILE A 335 -13.64 -15.04 9.43
N GLY A 336 -13.26 -13.90 10.02
CA GLY A 336 -13.79 -13.39 11.29
C GLY A 336 -13.28 -14.08 12.54
N ASP A 337 -12.22 -14.89 12.44
CA ASP A 337 -11.54 -15.54 13.55
C ASP A 337 -10.05 -15.72 13.24
N ALA A 338 -9.19 -15.34 14.16
CA ALA A 338 -7.74 -15.32 13.95
C ALA A 338 -7.11 -16.72 13.77
N HIS A 339 -7.61 -17.70 14.53
CA HIS A 339 -7.10 -19.08 14.45
C HIS A 339 -7.58 -19.76 13.17
N LEU A 340 -8.87 -19.60 12.81
CA LEU A 340 -9.41 -20.10 11.55
C LEU A 340 -8.76 -19.44 10.34
N CYS A 341 -8.54 -18.15 10.37
CA CYS A 341 -7.86 -17.41 9.30
C CYS A 341 -6.45 -17.93 9.07
N ARG A 342 -5.70 -18.11 10.16
CA ARG A 342 -4.37 -18.70 10.13
C ARG A 342 -4.41 -20.15 9.61
N ARG A 343 -5.30 -21.00 10.15
CA ARG A 343 -5.37 -22.40 9.74
C ARG A 343 -5.82 -22.57 8.28
N THR A 344 -6.71 -21.69 7.81
CA THR A 344 -7.08 -21.63 6.38
C THR A 344 -5.85 -21.34 5.50
N SER A 345 -5.05 -20.33 5.85
CA SER A 345 -3.82 -20.01 5.12
C SER A 345 -2.80 -21.16 5.12
N GLU A 346 -2.63 -21.82 6.27
CA GLU A 346 -1.73 -22.99 6.41
C GLU A 346 -2.18 -24.14 5.50
N LEU A 347 -3.46 -24.53 5.51
CA LEU A 347 -3.99 -25.60 4.68
C LEU A 347 -3.94 -25.29 3.18
N LEU A 348 -4.20 -24.05 2.78
CA LEU A 348 -4.01 -23.62 1.39
C LEU A 348 -2.57 -23.82 0.94
N LEU A 349 -1.62 -23.51 1.82
CA LEU A 349 -0.20 -23.69 1.53
C LEU A 349 0.23 -25.15 1.58
N GLU A 350 -0.18 -25.92 2.59
CA GLU A 350 0.25 -27.30 2.83
C GLU A 350 -0.31 -28.26 1.77
N ASP A 351 -1.60 -28.16 1.47
CA ASP A 351 -2.34 -29.16 0.68
C ASP A 351 -2.56 -28.75 -0.79
N HIS A 352 -2.46 -27.43 -1.09
CA HIS A 352 -2.83 -26.89 -2.41
C HIS A 352 -1.75 -26.04 -3.09
N ASP A 353 -0.58 -25.86 -2.46
CA ASP A 353 0.50 -25.01 -2.98
C ASP A 353 0.08 -23.56 -3.27
N ILE A 354 -0.84 -23.05 -2.46
CA ILE A 354 -1.37 -21.68 -2.57
C ILE A 354 -0.92 -20.85 -1.36
N TYR A 355 -0.20 -19.76 -1.63
CA TYR A 355 0.25 -18.85 -0.58
C TYR A 355 -0.59 -17.59 -0.50
N ILE A 356 -1.30 -17.42 0.63
CA ILE A 356 -2.03 -16.21 1.01
C ILE A 356 -1.78 -15.96 2.49
N GLN A 357 -1.26 -14.78 2.83
CA GLN A 357 -0.98 -14.40 4.21
C GLN A 357 -2.28 -14.08 4.97
N PRO A 358 -2.50 -14.61 6.18
CA PRO A 358 -3.63 -14.21 7.01
C PRO A 358 -3.45 -12.79 7.55
N ILE A 359 -4.53 -12.03 7.56
CA ILE A 359 -4.59 -10.68 8.11
C ILE A 359 -5.42 -10.70 9.38
N ASN A 360 -4.74 -10.54 10.52
CA ASN A 360 -5.31 -10.59 11.86
C ASN A 360 -5.02 -9.28 12.62
N TYR A 361 -5.59 -9.13 13.81
CA TYR A 361 -5.25 -8.03 14.72
C TYR A 361 -3.73 -7.93 14.94
N PRO A 362 -3.13 -6.73 14.99
CA PRO A 362 -3.77 -5.41 15.02
C PRO A 362 -3.97 -4.77 13.63
N THR A 363 -3.74 -5.50 12.54
CA THR A 363 -3.90 -4.96 11.17
C THR A 363 -5.37 -4.71 10.84
N VAL A 364 -6.25 -5.57 11.35
CA VAL A 364 -7.71 -5.42 11.30
C VAL A 364 -8.28 -5.63 12.71
N ALA A 365 -9.50 -5.16 12.98
CA ALA A 365 -10.17 -5.38 14.25
C ALA A 365 -10.50 -6.86 14.47
N HIS A 366 -10.66 -7.27 15.74
CA HIS A 366 -11.15 -8.61 16.08
C HIS A 366 -12.53 -8.86 15.45
N GLY A 367 -12.73 -10.06 14.91
CA GLY A 367 -13.94 -10.43 14.15
C GLY A 367 -13.90 -9.96 12.68
N GLN A 368 -12.83 -9.29 12.26
CA GLN A 368 -12.61 -8.80 10.90
C GLN A 368 -11.42 -9.47 10.21
N GLU A 369 -10.96 -10.59 10.75
CA GLU A 369 -9.85 -11.36 10.19
C GLU A 369 -10.20 -11.90 8.81
N ARG A 370 -9.23 -11.84 7.90
CA ARG A 370 -9.43 -12.14 6.48
C ARG A 370 -8.19 -12.64 5.78
N LEU A 371 -8.38 -13.27 4.64
CA LEU A 371 -7.34 -13.46 3.64
C LEU A 371 -7.49 -12.35 2.58
N ARG A 372 -6.43 -11.58 2.34
CA ARG A 372 -6.42 -10.53 1.32
C ARG A 372 -5.90 -11.07 0.00
N ILE A 373 -6.80 -11.27 -0.95
CA ILE A 373 -6.48 -11.80 -2.28
C ILE A 373 -6.26 -10.63 -3.24
N THR A 374 -5.15 -10.65 -3.98
CA THR A 374 -4.76 -9.63 -4.95
C THR A 374 -4.45 -10.26 -6.31
N PRO A 375 -5.44 -10.39 -7.21
CA PRO A 375 -5.20 -10.89 -8.55
C PRO A 375 -4.24 -10.00 -9.34
N THR A 376 -3.39 -10.62 -10.14
CA THR A 376 -2.42 -9.93 -11.00
C THR A 376 -2.69 -10.27 -12.46
N PRO A 377 -2.09 -9.56 -13.45
CA PRO A 377 -2.23 -9.89 -14.88
C PRO A 377 -1.76 -11.30 -15.24
N TYR A 378 -0.94 -11.92 -14.40
CA TYR A 378 -0.30 -13.22 -14.64
C TYR A 378 -1.05 -14.41 -14.04
N HIS A 379 -2.08 -14.17 -13.24
CA HIS A 379 -2.97 -15.24 -12.78
C HIS A 379 -3.84 -15.72 -13.95
N THR A 380 -3.67 -16.98 -14.32
CA THR A 380 -4.45 -17.62 -15.37
C THR A 380 -5.79 -18.11 -14.82
N GLU A 381 -6.71 -18.49 -15.72
CA GLU A 381 -7.98 -19.10 -15.32
C GLU A 381 -7.76 -20.41 -14.54
N ALA A 382 -6.74 -21.19 -14.90
CA ALA A 382 -6.39 -22.41 -14.15
C ALA A 382 -5.97 -22.08 -12.71
N HIS A 383 -5.16 -21.02 -12.50
CA HIS A 383 -4.83 -20.55 -11.15
C HIS A 383 -6.07 -20.13 -10.36
N MET A 384 -7.01 -19.42 -11.00
CA MET A 384 -8.25 -18.98 -10.34
C MET A 384 -9.14 -20.15 -9.95
N ARG A 385 -9.32 -21.14 -10.83
CA ARG A 385 -10.06 -22.37 -10.52
C ARG A 385 -9.41 -23.11 -9.36
N SER A 386 -8.09 -23.33 -9.42
CA SER A 386 -7.35 -23.99 -8.33
C SER A 386 -7.53 -23.28 -6.99
N LEU A 387 -7.51 -21.93 -6.97
CA LEU A 387 -7.75 -21.17 -5.74
C LEU A 387 -9.18 -21.39 -5.21
N VAL A 388 -10.19 -21.29 -6.07
CA VAL A 388 -11.59 -21.41 -5.65
C VAL A 388 -11.88 -22.83 -5.16
N ASP A 389 -11.43 -23.86 -5.86
CA ASP A 389 -11.60 -25.26 -5.47
C ASP A 389 -10.90 -25.55 -4.12
N ALA A 390 -9.70 -25.03 -3.94
CA ALA A 390 -8.96 -25.13 -2.67
C ALA A 390 -9.70 -24.44 -1.51
N LEU A 391 -10.22 -23.23 -1.74
CA LEU A 391 -11.01 -22.51 -0.73
C LEU A 391 -12.28 -23.26 -0.33
N VAL A 392 -13.00 -23.86 -1.30
CA VAL A 392 -14.18 -24.70 -1.05
C VAL A 392 -13.81 -25.92 -0.19
N ALA A 393 -12.73 -26.62 -0.56
CA ALA A 393 -12.27 -27.81 0.17
C ALA A 393 -11.83 -27.46 1.61
N VAL A 394 -11.05 -26.39 1.78
CA VAL A 394 -10.56 -25.95 3.10
C VAL A 394 -11.74 -25.46 3.98
N ARG A 395 -12.70 -24.71 3.40
CA ARG A 395 -13.92 -24.30 4.12
C ARG A 395 -14.72 -25.50 4.61
N ALA A 396 -14.94 -26.48 3.76
CA ALA A 396 -15.66 -27.71 4.13
C ALA A 396 -14.93 -28.48 5.24
N ARG A 397 -13.61 -28.57 5.20
CA ARG A 397 -12.80 -29.24 6.22
C ARG A 397 -12.79 -28.54 7.57
N LEU A 398 -12.74 -27.20 7.58
CA LEU A 398 -12.68 -26.40 8.81
C LEU A 398 -14.06 -26.04 9.37
N GLY A 399 -15.13 -26.18 8.58
CA GLY A 399 -16.50 -25.90 8.98
C GLY A 399 -16.80 -24.43 9.29
N TRP A 400 -15.98 -23.47 8.82
CA TRP A 400 -16.25 -22.06 9.07
C TRP A 400 -17.45 -21.57 8.23
N SER A 401 -18.34 -20.87 8.90
CA SER A 401 -19.50 -20.23 8.28
C SER A 401 -19.16 -18.82 7.80
N THR A 402 -19.92 -18.32 6.83
CA THR A 402 -19.80 -16.92 6.41
C THR A 402 -20.02 -16.00 7.60
N PRO A 403 -19.03 -15.14 8.00
CA PRO A 403 -19.29 -14.12 9.00
C PRO A 403 -20.44 -13.24 8.53
N ARG A 404 -21.34 -12.87 9.42
CA ARG A 404 -22.33 -11.82 9.11
C ARG A 404 -21.52 -10.54 8.90
N VAL A 405 -21.32 -10.16 7.65
CA VAL A 405 -20.79 -8.83 7.32
C VAL A 405 -21.84 -7.84 7.82
N ALA A 406 -21.49 -7.03 8.81
CA ALA A 406 -22.34 -5.91 9.20
C ALA A 406 -22.45 -4.99 7.98
N ALA A 407 -23.70 -4.72 7.56
CA ALA A 407 -24.01 -3.86 6.45
C ALA A 407 -23.63 -2.41 6.73
#